data_f14e867a251b239c7b12ea45c2dfbaea
#
_entry.id   f14e867a251b239c7b12ea45c2dfbaea
#
_cell.length_a   1.000
_cell.length_b   1.000
_cell.length_c   1.000
_cell.angle_alpha   90.00
_cell.angle_beta   90.00
_cell.angle_gamma   90.00
#
_symmetry.space_group_name_H-M   'P 1'
#
loop_
_entity.id
_entity.type
_entity.pdbx_description
1 polymer ?
#
loop_
_entity_poly.entity_id
_entity_poly.type
_entity_poly.pdbx_seq_one_letter_code
_entity_poly.pdbx_strand_id
1 'polypeptide(L)'
;MIRQDFFNDYVRDNRELYKEMPGASYSWELNRAVYICYNANHRVSYGIFSYIFTGGAHGNATHQFSTVDMKTGKVLGLADLFKPGYEDELSVLLTGKLRKNRHLPGSHKLSDIGYFTDKIQPTRNFYLNENGIGFCYNQYEIAPYSSGITDIFLTNAELKELLKQPW
;
A
#
# COMPACT_ATOMS: atom_id res chain seq x y z
N MET A 1 -16.92 -9.78 -9.61
CA MET A 1 -18.35 -9.40 -9.53
C MET A 1 -18.40 -8.04 -8.86
N ILE A 2 -18.81 -7.01 -9.59
CA ILE A 2 -19.06 -5.68 -9.01
C ILE A 2 -20.23 -5.88 -8.06
N ARG A 3 -20.11 -5.42 -6.83
CA ARG A 3 -21.18 -5.58 -5.85
C ARG A 3 -22.39 -4.77 -6.31
N GLN A 4 -23.58 -5.38 -6.23
CA GLN A 4 -24.86 -4.73 -6.58
C GLN A 4 -25.04 -3.44 -5.77
N ASP A 5 -24.52 -3.42 -4.55
CA ASP A 5 -24.52 -2.26 -3.65
C ASP A 5 -23.89 -1.02 -4.28
N PHE A 6 -22.77 -1.17 -5.00
CA PHE A 6 -22.07 -0.05 -5.65
C PHE A 6 -22.95 0.66 -6.68
N PHE A 7 -23.70 -0.09 -7.48
CA PHE A 7 -24.65 0.49 -8.45
C PHE A 7 -25.87 1.11 -7.78
N ASN A 8 -26.38 0.46 -6.73
CA ASN A 8 -27.53 0.99 -6.00
C ASN A 8 -27.16 2.31 -5.33
N ASP A 9 -25.97 2.39 -4.73
CA ASP A 9 -25.43 3.62 -4.13
C ASP A 9 -25.24 4.70 -5.20
N TYR A 10 -24.66 4.35 -6.34
CA TYR A 10 -24.53 5.27 -7.48
C TYR A 10 -25.87 5.88 -7.90
N VAL A 11 -26.87 5.03 -8.11
CA VAL A 11 -28.21 5.49 -8.55
C VAL A 11 -28.86 6.39 -7.50
N ARG A 12 -28.77 6.00 -6.22
CA ARG A 12 -29.32 6.79 -5.11
C ARG A 12 -28.65 8.16 -5.01
N ASP A 13 -27.33 8.18 -4.96
CA ASP A 13 -26.57 9.38 -4.64
C ASP A 13 -26.54 10.39 -5.80
N ASN A 14 -26.67 9.91 -7.03
CA ASN A 14 -26.70 10.79 -8.20
C ASN A 14 -28.09 11.25 -8.62
N ARG A 15 -29.17 10.64 -8.11
CA ARG A 15 -30.54 10.98 -8.53
C ARG A 15 -30.90 12.45 -8.29
N GLU A 16 -30.56 12.98 -7.12
CA GLU A 16 -30.85 14.38 -6.78
C GLU A 16 -29.88 15.34 -7.46
N LEU A 17 -28.59 14.99 -7.55
CA LEU A 17 -27.57 15.77 -8.26
C LEU A 17 -27.90 15.96 -9.75
N TYR A 18 -28.44 14.93 -10.42
CA TYR A 18 -28.89 15.04 -11.82
C TYR A 18 -30.01 16.07 -12.00
N LYS A 19 -30.84 16.27 -11.00
CA LYS A 19 -31.91 17.27 -11.03
C LYS A 19 -31.34 18.69 -10.86
N GLU A 20 -30.34 18.84 -9.97
CA GLU A 20 -29.78 20.13 -9.61
C GLU A 20 -28.74 20.63 -10.64
N MET A 21 -27.98 19.73 -11.25
CA MET A 21 -26.91 20.05 -12.21
C MET A 21 -26.92 19.12 -13.42
N PRO A 22 -27.90 19.25 -14.34
CA PRO A 22 -28.10 18.31 -15.45
C PRO A 22 -27.00 18.28 -16.50
N GLY A 23 -25.98 19.14 -16.42
CA GLY A 23 -24.83 19.17 -17.34
C GLY A 23 -23.52 18.62 -16.75
N ALA A 24 -23.48 18.23 -15.50
CA ALA A 24 -22.27 17.70 -14.86
C ALA A 24 -22.05 16.22 -15.19
N SER A 25 -20.78 15.80 -15.24
CA SER A 25 -20.45 14.36 -15.39
C SER A 25 -20.48 13.68 -14.03
N TYR A 26 -21.37 12.73 -13.87
CA TYR A 26 -21.53 11.90 -12.66
C TYR A 26 -21.09 10.46 -12.88
N SER A 27 -20.19 10.23 -13.84
CA SER A 27 -19.68 8.89 -14.12
C SER A 27 -18.83 8.40 -12.96
N TRP A 28 -19.27 7.34 -12.31
CA TRP A 28 -18.47 6.61 -11.35
C TRP A 28 -17.60 5.59 -12.06
N GLU A 29 -16.37 5.43 -11.57
CA GLU A 29 -15.43 4.48 -12.10
C GLU A 29 -14.90 3.59 -10.97
N LEU A 30 -14.89 2.27 -11.21
CA LEU A 30 -14.27 1.29 -10.36
C LEU A 30 -13.36 0.40 -11.20
N ASN A 31 -12.06 0.55 -11.01
CA ASN A 31 -11.06 -0.35 -11.57
C ASN A 31 -10.48 -1.21 -10.45
N ARG A 32 -10.39 -2.52 -10.68
CA ARG A 32 -9.78 -3.45 -9.74
C ARG A 32 -8.94 -4.49 -10.50
N ALA A 33 -7.71 -4.68 -10.04
CA ALA A 33 -6.81 -5.71 -10.57
C ALA A 33 -6.21 -6.52 -9.42
N VAL A 34 -6.01 -7.81 -9.65
CA VAL A 34 -5.30 -8.71 -8.74
C VAL A 34 -4.07 -9.24 -9.46
N TYR A 35 -2.94 -9.26 -8.78
CA TYR A 35 -1.68 -9.75 -9.35
C TYR A 35 -0.84 -10.47 -8.30
N ILE A 36 -0.01 -11.40 -8.75
CA ILE A 36 0.88 -12.18 -7.88
C ILE A 36 2.24 -11.50 -7.83
N CYS A 37 2.73 -11.22 -6.63
CA CYS A 37 4.05 -10.66 -6.37
C CYS A 37 5.09 -11.75 -6.12
N TYR A 38 4.68 -12.87 -5.52
CA TYR A 38 5.52 -14.00 -5.17
C TYR A 38 4.71 -15.29 -5.13
N ASN A 39 5.25 -16.37 -5.69
CA ASN A 39 4.64 -17.70 -5.62
C ASN A 39 5.75 -18.76 -5.59
N ALA A 40 6.30 -19.00 -4.43
CA ALA A 40 7.29 -20.04 -4.20
C ALA A 40 7.35 -20.43 -2.71
N ASN A 41 8.05 -21.54 -2.41
CA ASN A 41 8.32 -22.00 -1.05
C ASN A 41 7.07 -22.07 -0.16
N HIS A 42 5.95 -22.54 -0.76
CA HIS A 42 4.62 -22.62 -0.13
C HIS A 42 4.08 -21.28 0.37
N ARG A 43 4.50 -20.18 -0.22
CA ARG A 43 3.97 -18.85 0.07
C ARG A 43 3.49 -18.20 -1.22
N VAL A 44 2.33 -17.57 -1.13
CA VAL A 44 1.79 -16.71 -2.19
C VAL A 44 1.62 -15.32 -1.61
N SER A 45 2.28 -14.34 -2.24
CA SER A 45 2.04 -12.92 -1.97
C SER A 45 1.34 -12.31 -3.17
N TYR A 46 0.22 -11.63 -2.93
CA TYR A 46 -0.59 -11.01 -3.97
C TYR A 46 -0.98 -9.60 -3.60
N GLY A 47 -1.20 -8.78 -4.62
CA GLY A 47 -1.68 -7.42 -4.50
C GLY A 47 -3.07 -7.25 -5.13
N ILE A 48 -3.89 -6.42 -4.52
CA ILE A 48 -5.15 -5.93 -5.07
C ILE A 48 -4.99 -4.43 -5.27
N PHE A 49 -4.95 -4.00 -6.52
CA PHE A 49 -5.10 -2.60 -6.89
C PHE A 49 -6.59 -2.26 -6.98
N SER A 50 -6.98 -1.14 -6.44
CA SER A 50 -8.32 -0.59 -6.61
C SER A 50 -8.22 0.91 -6.88
N TYR A 51 -8.92 1.37 -7.92
CA TYR A 51 -9.15 2.79 -8.18
C TYR A 51 -10.63 3.04 -8.17
N ILE A 52 -11.06 4.03 -7.41
CA ILE A 52 -12.47 4.42 -7.28
C ILE A 52 -12.58 5.92 -7.54
N PHE A 53 -13.46 6.29 -8.46
CA PHE A 53 -13.90 7.67 -8.67
C PHE A 53 -15.42 7.70 -8.53
N THR A 54 -15.92 8.52 -7.61
CA THR A 54 -17.36 8.69 -7.36
C THR A 54 -17.79 10.15 -7.50
N GLY A 55 -17.10 10.87 -8.36
CA GLY A 55 -17.28 12.32 -8.55
C GLY A 55 -16.29 13.13 -7.70
N GLY A 56 -16.32 14.43 -7.87
CA GLY A 56 -15.40 15.35 -7.21
C GLY A 56 -14.11 15.61 -8.02
N ALA A 57 -13.06 16.07 -7.34
CA ALA A 57 -11.83 16.55 -7.98
C ALA A 57 -10.94 15.42 -8.52
N HIS A 58 -10.94 14.25 -7.88
CA HIS A 58 -10.11 13.11 -8.26
C HIS A 58 -10.62 11.81 -7.65
N GLY A 59 -10.20 10.68 -8.24
CA GLY A 59 -10.42 9.35 -7.66
C GLY A 59 -9.41 9.00 -6.58
N ASN A 60 -9.59 7.85 -5.97
CA ASN A 60 -8.69 7.31 -4.97
C ASN A 60 -8.13 5.95 -5.42
N ALA A 61 -6.81 5.83 -5.42
CA ALA A 61 -6.11 4.59 -5.71
C ALA A 61 -5.59 3.96 -4.43
N THR A 62 -5.75 2.64 -4.29
CA THR A 62 -5.20 1.88 -3.17
C THR A 62 -4.54 0.59 -3.65
N HIS A 63 -3.46 0.21 -2.98
CA HIS A 63 -2.88 -1.12 -3.06
C HIS A 63 -3.05 -1.84 -1.72
N GLN A 64 -3.56 -3.05 -1.76
CA GLN A 64 -3.68 -3.93 -0.60
C GLN A 64 -2.94 -5.23 -0.88
N PHE A 65 -1.96 -5.55 -0.05
CA PHE A 65 -1.17 -6.75 -0.18
C PHE A 65 -1.50 -7.76 0.91
N SER A 66 -1.38 -9.03 0.56
CA SER A 66 -1.50 -10.15 1.49
C SER A 66 -0.52 -11.25 1.11
N THR A 67 0.07 -11.88 2.12
CA THR A 67 0.92 -13.06 1.95
C THR A 67 0.30 -14.23 2.70
N VAL A 68 0.13 -15.35 2.02
CA VAL A 68 -0.50 -16.56 2.57
C VAL A 68 0.52 -17.70 2.60
N ASP A 69 0.60 -18.38 3.73
CA ASP A 69 1.25 -19.69 3.84
C ASP A 69 0.31 -20.76 3.28
N MET A 70 0.70 -21.37 2.17
CA MET A 70 -0.12 -22.33 1.42
C MET A 70 -0.21 -23.70 2.09
N LYS A 71 0.62 -23.99 3.10
CA LYS A 71 0.50 -25.23 3.89
C LYS A 71 -0.58 -25.13 4.95
N THR A 72 -0.70 -23.94 5.55
CA THR A 72 -1.57 -23.73 6.71
C THR A 72 -2.82 -22.89 6.38
N GLY A 73 -2.82 -22.19 5.26
CA GLY A 73 -3.84 -21.21 4.91
C GLY A 73 -3.76 -19.90 5.71
N LYS A 74 -2.73 -19.75 6.56
CA LYS A 74 -2.56 -18.55 7.40
C LYS A 74 -2.13 -17.36 6.57
N VAL A 75 -2.81 -16.22 6.78
CA VAL A 75 -2.31 -14.92 6.31
C VAL A 75 -1.17 -14.49 7.23
N LEU A 76 0.02 -14.28 6.65
CA LEU A 76 1.23 -13.93 7.38
C LEU A 76 1.26 -12.44 7.71
N GLY A 77 1.61 -12.13 8.96
CA GLY A 77 1.97 -10.79 9.41
C GLY A 77 3.49 -10.61 9.52
N LEU A 78 3.93 -9.38 9.79
CA LEU A 78 5.36 -9.09 9.97
C LEU A 78 5.98 -9.94 11.09
N ALA A 79 5.27 -10.15 12.19
CA ALA A 79 5.72 -10.98 13.30
C ALA A 79 5.97 -12.46 12.92
N ASP A 80 5.41 -12.94 11.81
CA ASP A 80 5.68 -14.29 11.31
C ASP A 80 7.02 -14.38 10.57
N LEU A 81 7.47 -13.27 9.97
CA LEU A 81 8.68 -13.17 9.15
C LEU A 81 9.88 -12.66 9.96
N PHE A 82 9.67 -11.71 10.85
CA PHE A 82 10.71 -11.02 11.59
C PHE A 82 10.94 -11.58 13.00
N LYS A 83 12.16 -11.47 13.50
CA LYS A 83 12.53 -11.77 14.89
C LYS A 83 11.80 -10.81 15.84
N PRO A 84 11.54 -11.20 17.10
CA PRO A 84 10.95 -10.29 18.09
C PRO A 84 11.78 -9.01 18.26
N GLY A 85 11.12 -7.86 18.39
CA GLY A 85 11.78 -6.56 18.57
C GLY A 85 12.30 -5.91 17.29
N TYR A 86 11.83 -6.36 16.11
CA TYR A 86 12.25 -5.85 14.79
C TYR A 86 11.78 -4.43 14.49
N GLU A 87 10.80 -3.92 15.18
CA GLU A 87 10.01 -2.74 14.79
C GLU A 87 10.86 -1.48 14.63
N ASP A 88 11.73 -1.21 15.61
CA ASP A 88 12.56 0.00 15.59
C ASP A 88 13.65 -0.08 14.52
N GLU A 89 14.33 -1.21 14.39
CA GLU A 89 15.38 -1.39 13.38
C GLU A 89 14.80 -1.40 11.97
N LEU A 90 13.64 -2.04 11.76
CA LEU A 90 12.92 -2.00 10.48
C LEU A 90 12.48 -0.58 10.14
N SER A 91 12.02 0.20 11.12
CA SER A 91 11.69 1.61 10.92
C SER A 91 12.90 2.45 10.50
N VAL A 92 14.09 2.19 11.06
CA VAL A 92 15.33 2.84 10.65
C VAL A 92 15.66 2.51 9.19
N LEU A 93 15.58 1.23 8.80
CA LEU A 93 15.82 0.79 7.41
C LEU A 93 14.84 1.43 6.43
N LEU A 94 13.54 1.41 6.75
CA LEU A 94 12.49 2.01 5.92
C LEU A 94 12.70 3.52 5.73
N THR A 95 12.98 4.23 6.83
CA THR A 95 13.25 5.67 6.82
C THR A 95 14.48 5.98 5.96
N GLY A 96 15.58 5.26 6.18
CA GLY A 96 16.81 5.42 5.42
C GLY A 96 16.62 5.15 3.93
N LYS A 97 15.87 4.09 3.60
CA LYS A 97 15.57 3.72 2.21
C LYS A 97 14.72 4.78 1.51
N LEU A 98 13.68 5.28 2.18
CA LEU A 98 12.83 6.34 1.64
C LEU A 98 13.63 7.62 1.39
N ARG A 99 14.46 8.04 2.35
CA ARG A 99 15.37 9.20 2.20
C ARG A 99 16.27 9.05 0.97
N LYS A 100 16.86 7.86 0.80
CA LYS A 100 17.71 7.54 -0.36
C LYS A 100 16.93 7.60 -1.66
N ASN A 101 15.73 7.01 -1.71
CA ASN A 101 14.87 6.99 -2.90
C ASN A 101 14.42 8.40 -3.30
N ARG A 102 14.26 9.31 -2.32
CA ARG A 102 13.91 10.73 -2.53
C ARG A 102 15.14 11.63 -2.73
N HIS A 103 16.34 11.07 -2.78
CA HIS A 103 17.62 11.81 -2.87
C HIS A 103 17.74 12.92 -1.82
N LEU A 104 17.23 12.67 -0.61
CA LEU A 104 17.14 13.66 0.45
C LEU A 104 18.52 13.85 1.12
N PRO A 105 19.12 15.07 1.14
CA PRO A 105 20.36 15.33 1.83
C PRO A 105 20.29 15.01 3.33
N GLY A 106 21.40 14.68 3.94
CA GLY A 106 21.47 14.27 5.34
C GLY A 106 20.90 15.28 6.35
N SER A 107 21.00 16.59 6.03
CA SER A 107 20.48 17.68 6.85
C SER A 107 18.96 17.90 6.75
N HIS A 108 18.29 17.33 5.73
CA HIS A 108 16.86 17.52 5.50
C HIS A 108 16.03 16.40 6.14
N LYS A 109 14.80 16.74 6.54
CA LYS A 109 13.82 15.82 7.08
C LYS A 109 12.83 15.38 6.01
N LEU A 110 12.14 14.27 6.22
CA LEU A 110 11.04 13.84 5.33
C LEU A 110 9.89 14.85 5.35
N SER A 111 9.64 15.47 6.50
CA SER A 111 8.64 16.55 6.66
C SER A 111 8.95 17.77 5.80
N ASP A 112 10.21 18.07 5.49
CA ASP A 112 10.60 19.19 4.62
C ASP A 112 10.12 19.00 3.17
N ILE A 113 9.84 17.75 2.77
CA ILE A 113 9.34 17.40 1.44
C ILE A 113 7.89 16.86 1.46
N GLY A 114 7.14 17.17 2.53
CA GLY A 114 5.71 16.97 2.61
C GLY A 114 5.27 15.65 3.25
N TYR A 115 6.17 14.82 3.79
CA TYR A 115 5.76 13.66 4.58
C TYR A 115 5.22 14.09 5.94
N PHE A 116 4.25 13.36 6.50
CA PHE A 116 3.64 13.66 7.80
C PHE A 116 4.51 13.26 8.98
N THR A 117 5.58 12.51 8.74
CA THR A 117 6.49 12.00 9.76
C THR A 117 7.92 11.90 9.24
N ASP A 118 8.88 12.05 10.14
CA ASP A 118 10.30 11.87 9.85
C ASP A 118 10.80 10.45 10.12
N LYS A 119 9.96 9.61 10.76
CA LYS A 119 10.25 8.20 11.05
C LYS A 119 9.15 7.32 10.46
N ILE A 120 9.49 6.53 9.46
CA ILE A 120 8.56 5.62 8.80
C ILE A 120 8.37 4.36 9.64
N GLN A 121 7.15 4.12 10.10
CA GLN A 121 6.80 2.91 10.84
C GLN A 121 6.50 1.75 9.89
N PRO A 122 6.83 0.50 10.25
CA PRO A 122 6.43 -0.66 9.48
C PRO A 122 4.92 -0.72 9.28
N THR A 123 4.49 -1.07 8.06
CA THR A 123 3.08 -1.26 7.73
C THR A 123 2.73 -2.75 7.60
N ARG A 124 1.47 -3.10 7.87
CA ARG A 124 0.94 -4.44 7.59
C ARG A 124 0.65 -4.66 6.10
N ASN A 125 0.67 -3.60 5.31
CA ASN A 125 0.49 -3.64 3.87
C ASN A 125 1.84 -3.88 3.18
N PHE A 126 2.27 -5.13 3.14
CA PHE A 126 3.55 -5.56 2.59
C PHE A 126 3.39 -6.75 1.65
N TYR A 127 4.35 -6.94 0.76
CA TYR A 127 4.42 -8.08 -0.14
C TYR A 127 5.82 -8.70 -0.18
N LEU A 128 5.87 -10.01 -0.38
CA LEU A 128 7.11 -10.70 -0.67
C LEU A 128 7.43 -10.61 -2.17
N ASN A 129 8.72 -10.58 -2.46
CA ASN A 129 9.31 -10.73 -3.78
C ASN A 129 10.54 -11.64 -3.66
N GLU A 130 11.03 -12.20 -4.75
CA GLU A 130 12.25 -13.06 -4.75
C GLU A 130 13.46 -12.35 -4.11
N ASN A 131 13.57 -11.04 -4.26
CA ASN A 131 14.70 -10.23 -3.83
C ASN A 131 14.51 -9.52 -2.48
N GLY A 132 13.32 -9.58 -1.88
CA GLY A 132 13.06 -8.86 -0.63
C GLY A 132 11.59 -8.66 -0.29
N ILE A 133 11.32 -7.62 0.50
CA ILE A 133 9.98 -7.22 0.94
C ILE A 133 9.70 -5.79 0.49
N GLY A 134 8.54 -5.57 -0.15
CA GLY A 134 7.98 -4.24 -0.40
C GLY A 134 6.98 -3.86 0.69
N PHE A 135 7.06 -2.61 1.15
CA PHE A 135 6.18 -2.00 2.14
C PHE A 135 5.42 -0.87 1.47
N CYS A 136 4.12 -1.02 1.33
CA CYS A 136 3.27 -0.09 0.61
C CYS A 136 2.47 0.79 1.57
N TYR A 137 2.58 2.09 1.35
CA TYR A 137 1.80 3.11 2.06
C TYR A 137 0.91 3.81 1.04
N ASN A 138 -0.39 3.69 1.25
CA ASN A 138 -1.38 4.33 0.39
C ASN A 138 -1.37 5.86 0.57
N GLN A 139 -2.05 6.54 -0.32
CA GLN A 139 -2.26 7.98 -0.22
C GLN A 139 -2.83 8.33 1.15
N TYR A 140 -2.37 9.43 1.74
CA TYR A 140 -2.73 9.93 3.08
C TYR A 140 -2.23 9.10 4.28
N GLU A 141 -1.56 7.96 4.09
CA GLU A 141 -1.02 7.20 5.23
C GLU A 141 0.24 7.87 5.82
N ILE A 142 1.18 8.28 4.98
CA ILE A 142 2.44 8.91 5.42
C ILE A 142 2.76 10.22 4.69
N ALA A 143 1.97 10.58 3.68
CA ALA A 143 2.17 11.78 2.86
C ALA A 143 0.82 12.20 2.23
N PRO A 144 0.65 13.45 1.73
CA PRO A 144 -0.58 13.90 1.10
C PRO A 144 -0.85 13.17 -0.21
N TYR A 145 -2.08 13.31 -0.72
CA TYR A 145 -2.53 12.72 -1.98
C TYR A 145 -1.58 12.95 -3.15
N SER A 146 -1.03 14.17 -3.26
CA SER A 146 -0.11 14.57 -4.33
C SER A 146 1.20 13.79 -4.37
N SER A 147 1.59 13.17 -3.26
CA SER A 147 2.78 12.30 -3.18
C SER A 147 2.54 10.92 -3.77
N GLY A 148 1.28 10.55 -4.02
CA GLY A 148 0.90 9.24 -4.52
C GLY A 148 1.07 8.12 -3.49
N ILE A 149 1.03 6.90 -3.98
CA ILE A 149 1.34 5.69 -3.19
C ILE A 149 2.87 5.60 -3.03
N THR A 150 3.32 5.38 -1.80
CA THR A 150 4.75 5.22 -1.50
C THR A 150 5.06 3.74 -1.31
N ASP A 151 5.93 3.19 -2.14
CA ASP A 151 6.44 1.82 -2.02
C ASP A 151 7.92 1.86 -1.62
N ILE A 152 8.26 1.15 -0.55
CA ILE A 152 9.62 1.06 -0.01
C ILE A 152 10.07 -0.39 -0.05
N PHE A 153 10.96 -0.71 -0.99
CA PHE A 153 11.47 -2.06 -1.14
C PHE A 153 12.80 -2.23 -0.41
N LEU A 154 12.86 -3.21 0.51
CA LEU A 154 14.07 -3.64 1.19
C LEU A 154 14.49 -5.02 0.69
N THR A 155 15.75 -5.14 0.30
CA THR A 155 16.31 -6.38 -0.20
C THR A 155 16.52 -7.42 0.90
N ASN A 156 16.62 -8.69 0.54
CA ASN A 156 16.97 -9.77 1.46
C ASN A 156 18.27 -9.49 2.21
N ALA A 157 19.25 -8.86 1.56
CA ALA A 157 20.52 -8.48 2.17
C ALA A 157 20.34 -7.39 3.25
N GLU A 158 19.49 -6.38 2.98
CA GLU A 158 19.18 -5.32 3.96
C GLU A 158 18.39 -5.86 5.17
N LEU A 159 17.58 -6.90 4.97
CA LEU A 159 16.70 -7.50 6.00
C LEU A 159 17.34 -8.67 6.77
N LYS A 160 18.52 -9.14 6.35
CA LYS A 160 19.14 -10.40 6.80
C LYS A 160 19.13 -10.59 8.31
N GLU A 161 19.49 -9.55 9.05
CA GLU A 161 19.64 -9.64 10.53
C GLU A 161 18.28 -9.65 11.25
N LEU A 162 17.24 -9.10 10.62
CA LEU A 162 15.90 -9.00 11.18
C LEU A 162 15.02 -10.22 10.88
N LEU A 163 15.28 -10.94 9.80
CA LEU A 163 14.46 -12.07 9.39
C LEU A 163 14.68 -13.29 10.28
N LYS A 164 13.61 -14.03 10.58
CA LYS A 164 13.68 -15.34 11.25
C LYS A 164 14.38 -16.38 10.37
N GLN A 165 14.05 -16.37 9.08
CA GLN A 165 14.62 -17.24 8.05
C GLN A 165 14.36 -16.63 6.66
N PRO A 166 15.21 -16.91 5.67
CA PRO A 166 14.93 -16.60 4.27
C PRO A 166 13.69 -17.36 3.80
N TRP A 167 13.03 -16.85 2.76
CA TRP A 167 11.92 -17.57 2.09
C TRP A 167 12.29 -18.06 0.73
#